data_35540c37a8b1ac3a7e17620cd0896a28
#
_entry.id   35540c37a8b1ac3a7e17620cd0896a28
#
_cell.length_a   1.000
_cell.length_b   1.000
_cell.length_c   1.000
_cell.angle_alpha   90.00
_cell.angle_beta   90.00
_cell.angle_gamma   90.00
#
_symmetry.space_group_name_H-M   'P 1'
#
loop_
_entity.id
_entity.type
_entity.pdbx_description
1 polymer ?
#
loop_
_entity_poly.entity_id
_entity_poly.type
_entity_poly.pdbx_seq_one_letter_code
_entity_poly.pdbx_strand_id
1 'polypeptide(L)'
;LKDTGLVLEGGGMRGLYTTGVLDYFMERNLYLPYVIGVSAGACHATSYLSRQIGRSRKANLDFLEDPRYLSWKNYFKTKEIFGMDFVFDEIPNQLLPFDFEAFAERTEKLVVGATDCVTGEPVYFDEYDRDILTAVRASSSLPFLAPVVTYKGKELLDGGISDPIPIKKAVQDGYRKNIVVLTRNEGYRKKKSNMLWLLKRKYRHYDGLTRALENRYKLYNETLSYIEEQERQRNIFVIRPQTPLVVGRIEKNRERLDALYNQGYKEAEAQFASLQNWLNS
;
A
#
# COMPACT_ATOMS: atom_id res chain seq x y z
N LEU A 1 17.11 -13.05 -9.64
CA LEU A 1 15.93 -12.21 -9.24
C LEU A 1 14.93 -11.98 -10.40
N LYS A 2 15.24 -12.40 -11.65
CA LYS A 2 14.45 -12.01 -12.86
C LYS A 2 12.95 -12.28 -12.75
N ASP A 3 12.56 -13.35 -12.04
CA ASP A 3 11.17 -13.79 -11.92
C ASP A 3 10.58 -13.55 -10.53
N THR A 4 11.21 -12.66 -9.75
CA THR A 4 10.81 -12.38 -8.38
C THR A 4 10.08 -11.05 -8.29
N GLY A 5 8.88 -11.06 -7.69
CA GLY A 5 8.09 -9.88 -7.41
C GLY A 5 8.12 -9.47 -5.94
N LEU A 6 7.80 -8.20 -5.69
CA LEU A 6 7.56 -7.63 -4.37
C LEU A 6 6.11 -7.16 -4.30
N VAL A 7 5.35 -7.75 -3.40
CA VAL A 7 3.91 -7.48 -3.21
C VAL A 7 3.70 -6.74 -1.90
N LEU A 8 3.12 -5.54 -1.96
CA LEU A 8 2.96 -4.65 -0.83
C LEU A 8 1.48 -4.45 -0.48
N GLU A 9 1.09 -4.92 0.70
CA GLU A 9 -0.26 -4.75 1.22
C GLU A 9 -0.59 -3.29 1.51
N GLY A 10 -1.85 -2.88 1.27
CA GLY A 10 -2.39 -1.61 1.74
C GLY A 10 -2.66 -1.60 3.25
N GLY A 11 -2.46 -0.46 3.90
CA GLY A 11 -2.60 -0.42 5.37
C GLY A 11 -2.90 0.93 6.00
N GLY A 12 -2.91 2.03 5.26
CA GLY A 12 -2.88 3.37 5.83
C GLY A 12 -1.64 3.54 6.69
N MET A 13 -1.75 4.11 7.90
CA MET A 13 -0.61 4.34 8.80
C MET A 13 0.11 3.05 9.24
N ARG A 14 -0.52 1.87 9.14
CA ARG A 14 0.18 0.59 9.35
C ARG A 14 1.25 0.31 8.31
N GLY A 15 1.19 0.98 7.16
CA GLY A 15 2.22 0.92 6.13
C GLY A 15 3.62 1.37 6.60
N LEU A 16 3.73 2.06 7.74
CA LEU A 16 5.04 2.36 8.33
C LEU A 16 5.85 1.10 8.67
N TYR A 17 5.20 -0.02 8.97
CA TYR A 17 5.87 -1.31 9.03
C TYR A 17 6.55 -1.66 7.70
N THR A 18 5.79 -1.55 6.60
CA THR A 18 6.32 -1.77 5.24
C THR A 18 7.46 -0.81 4.91
N THR A 19 7.36 0.45 5.34
CA THR A 19 8.42 1.44 5.17
C THR A 19 9.73 0.98 5.82
N GLY A 20 9.68 0.46 7.04
CA GLY A 20 10.87 -0.07 7.73
C GLY A 20 11.50 -1.26 6.97
N VAL A 21 10.66 -2.16 6.45
CA VAL A 21 11.13 -3.29 5.62
C VAL A 21 11.81 -2.80 4.35
N LEU A 22 11.21 -1.83 3.64
CA LEU A 22 11.74 -1.30 2.39
C LEU A 22 13.04 -0.51 2.58
N ASP A 23 13.13 0.29 3.65
CA ASP A 23 14.36 1.01 3.97
C ASP A 23 15.51 0.03 4.25
N TYR A 24 15.26 -1.06 4.99
CA TYR A 24 16.27 -2.11 5.19
C TYR A 24 16.68 -2.76 3.85
N PHE A 25 15.74 -3.04 2.97
CA PHE A 25 16.05 -3.60 1.64
C PHE A 25 16.92 -2.65 0.82
N MET A 26 16.60 -1.36 0.83
CA MET A 26 17.38 -0.33 0.14
C MET A 26 18.82 -0.25 0.67
N GLU A 27 19.01 -0.28 1.98
CA GLU A 27 20.34 -0.29 2.61
C GLU A 27 21.17 -1.54 2.25
N ARG A 28 20.51 -2.64 1.94
CA ARG A 28 21.14 -3.89 1.44
C ARG A 28 21.21 -3.97 -0.08
N ASN A 29 20.87 -2.89 -0.77
CA ASN A 29 20.84 -2.82 -2.23
C ASN A 29 19.97 -3.95 -2.86
N LEU A 30 18.89 -4.34 -2.17
CA LEU A 30 17.94 -5.33 -2.66
C LEU A 30 16.78 -4.62 -3.35
N TYR A 31 16.78 -4.66 -4.67
CA TYR A 31 15.70 -4.14 -5.54
C TYR A 31 15.12 -5.26 -6.38
N LEU A 32 13.79 -5.41 -6.31
CA LEU A 32 13.07 -6.46 -7.04
C LEU A 32 12.60 -5.92 -8.39
N PRO A 33 12.74 -6.68 -9.48
CA PRO A 33 12.43 -6.20 -10.84
C PRO A 33 10.96 -5.88 -11.07
N TYR A 34 10.07 -6.40 -10.20
CA TYR A 34 8.64 -6.15 -10.22
C TYR A 34 8.16 -5.79 -8.82
N VAL A 35 7.45 -4.68 -8.72
CA VAL A 35 6.86 -4.19 -7.48
C VAL A 35 5.39 -3.91 -7.71
N ILE A 36 4.52 -4.51 -6.93
CA ILE A 36 3.08 -4.24 -6.98
C ILE A 36 2.58 -3.85 -5.60
N GLY A 37 1.81 -2.78 -5.54
CA GLY A 37 1.26 -2.30 -4.28
C GLY A 37 -0.11 -1.66 -4.43
N VAL A 38 -0.80 -1.57 -3.29
CA VAL A 38 -2.08 -0.85 -3.18
C VAL A 38 -2.04 0.10 -1.99
N SER A 39 -2.70 1.27 -2.11
CA SER A 39 -2.82 2.22 -1.01
C SER A 39 -1.44 2.61 -0.43
N ALA A 40 -1.24 2.51 0.89
CA ALA A 40 0.05 2.75 1.52
C ALA A 40 1.20 1.94 0.90
N GLY A 41 0.95 0.69 0.49
CA GLY A 41 1.95 -0.14 -0.19
C GLY A 41 2.43 0.48 -1.51
N ALA A 42 1.51 1.03 -2.31
CA ALA A 42 1.86 1.76 -3.53
C ALA A 42 2.63 3.06 -3.24
N CYS A 43 2.21 3.81 -2.20
CA CYS A 43 2.94 5.02 -1.78
C CYS A 43 4.38 4.72 -1.37
N HIS A 44 4.61 3.67 -0.57
CA HIS A 44 5.95 3.34 -0.10
C HIS A 44 6.83 2.75 -1.20
N ALA A 45 6.21 2.05 -2.18
CA ALA A 45 6.90 1.58 -3.38
C ALA A 45 7.56 2.73 -4.16
N THR A 46 6.96 3.92 -4.20
CA THR A 46 7.57 5.06 -4.92
C THR A 46 8.90 5.50 -4.31
N SER A 47 9.00 5.61 -2.98
CA SER A 47 10.25 5.96 -2.32
C SER A 47 11.31 4.86 -2.44
N TYR A 48 10.91 3.59 -2.40
CA TYR A 48 11.78 2.46 -2.65
C TYR A 48 12.35 2.50 -4.08
N LEU A 49 11.52 2.76 -5.08
CA LEU A 49 11.92 2.79 -6.48
C LEU A 49 12.67 4.07 -6.87
N SER A 50 12.53 5.16 -6.12
CA SER A 50 13.36 6.37 -6.26
C SER A 50 14.62 6.36 -5.39
N ARG A 51 14.95 5.23 -4.73
CA ARG A 51 16.15 5.06 -3.90
C ARG A 51 16.23 6.02 -2.70
N GLN A 52 15.10 6.54 -2.23
CA GLN A 52 15.06 7.55 -1.18
C GLN A 52 14.85 6.91 0.21
N ILE A 53 15.93 6.38 0.81
CA ILE A 53 15.93 5.79 2.16
C ILE A 53 15.40 6.82 3.18
N GLY A 54 14.50 6.39 4.04
CA GLY A 54 13.91 7.21 5.11
C GLY A 54 12.85 8.22 4.64
N ARG A 55 12.68 8.44 3.33
CA ARG A 55 11.73 9.43 2.82
C ARG A 55 10.29 9.10 3.21
N SER A 56 9.86 7.86 3.02
CA SER A 56 8.49 7.45 3.40
C SER A 56 8.24 7.60 4.90
N ARG A 57 9.23 7.32 5.77
CA ARG A 57 9.13 7.58 7.21
C ARG A 57 8.92 9.06 7.50
N LYS A 58 9.73 9.93 6.93
CA LYS A 58 9.62 11.39 7.09
C LYS A 58 8.27 11.90 6.59
N ALA A 59 7.83 11.50 5.40
CA ALA A 59 6.56 11.92 4.82
C ALA A 59 5.35 11.56 5.72
N ASN A 60 5.42 10.47 6.48
CA ASN A 60 4.35 10.05 7.38
C ASN A 60 4.46 10.62 8.80
N LEU A 61 5.68 10.94 9.28
CA LEU A 61 5.89 11.36 10.66
C LEU A 61 6.04 12.87 10.83
N ASP A 62 6.70 13.56 9.89
CA ASP A 62 7.07 14.96 10.08
C ASP A 62 5.88 15.92 9.89
N PHE A 63 4.82 15.44 9.21
CA PHE A 63 3.62 16.23 8.94
C PHE A 63 2.39 15.82 9.76
N LEU A 64 2.54 14.94 10.78
CA LEU A 64 1.41 14.43 11.59
C LEU A 64 0.61 15.54 12.28
N GLU A 65 1.29 16.61 12.70
CA GLU A 65 0.67 17.74 13.38
C GLU A 65 0.16 18.83 12.42
N ASP A 66 0.55 18.75 11.14
CA ASP A 66 0.06 19.70 10.15
C ASP A 66 -1.43 19.44 9.87
N PRO A 67 -2.30 20.44 10.09
CA PRO A 67 -3.74 20.27 9.89
C PRO A 67 -4.11 19.96 8.42
N ARG A 68 -3.22 20.25 7.46
CA ARG A 68 -3.41 19.93 6.04
C ARG A 68 -3.19 18.44 5.75
N TYR A 69 -2.37 17.75 6.56
CA TYR A 69 -2.09 16.32 6.37
C TYR A 69 -3.28 15.43 6.71
N LEU A 70 -3.77 15.54 7.94
CA LEU A 70 -4.83 14.68 8.47
C LEU A 70 -5.65 15.44 9.52
N SER A 71 -6.85 15.93 9.17
CA SER A 71 -7.70 16.62 10.14
C SER A 71 -9.19 16.55 9.83
N TRP A 72 -10.01 16.61 10.88
CA TRP A 72 -11.44 16.82 10.75
C TRP A 72 -11.77 18.20 10.14
N LYS A 73 -10.87 19.18 10.27
CA LYS A 73 -11.01 20.52 9.68
C LYS A 73 -11.00 20.44 8.15
N ASN A 74 -10.17 19.56 7.58
CA ASN A 74 -10.18 19.28 6.15
C ASN A 74 -11.52 18.72 5.70
N TYR A 75 -12.12 17.80 6.49
CA TYR A 75 -13.41 17.19 6.16
C TYR A 75 -14.54 18.24 6.03
N PHE A 76 -14.56 19.26 6.88
CA PHE A 76 -15.57 20.33 6.77
C PHE A 76 -15.33 21.24 5.56
N LYS A 77 -14.08 21.44 5.15
CA LYS A 77 -13.70 22.30 4.01
C LYS A 77 -13.84 21.60 2.67
N THR A 78 -13.25 20.39 2.54
CA THR A 78 -13.05 19.70 1.25
C THR A 78 -13.78 18.36 1.18
N LYS A 79 -14.43 17.93 2.27
CA LYS A 79 -15.01 16.58 2.45
C LYS A 79 -13.97 15.45 2.45
N GLU A 80 -12.72 15.80 2.74
CA GLU A 80 -11.56 14.91 2.83
C GLU A 80 -10.97 15.03 4.23
N ILE A 81 -10.61 13.88 4.83
CA ILE A 81 -9.88 13.87 6.11
C ILE A 81 -8.38 13.93 5.84
N PHE A 82 -7.91 13.19 4.82
CA PHE A 82 -6.57 13.33 4.28
C PHE A 82 -6.53 14.45 3.25
N GLY A 83 -5.60 15.40 3.41
CA GLY A 83 -5.34 16.42 2.40
C GLY A 83 -4.59 15.84 1.22
N MET A 84 -5.33 15.29 0.26
CA MET A 84 -4.73 14.58 -0.88
C MET A 84 -3.80 15.47 -1.69
N ASP A 85 -4.14 16.75 -1.89
CA ASP A 85 -3.25 17.71 -2.58
C ASP A 85 -2.00 18.00 -1.74
N PHE A 86 -2.14 18.12 -0.42
CA PHE A 86 -0.99 18.29 0.46
C PHE A 86 -0.02 17.12 0.37
N VAL A 87 -0.54 15.88 0.41
CA VAL A 87 0.28 14.66 0.42
C VAL A 87 0.89 14.35 -0.95
N PHE A 88 0.13 14.56 -2.04
CA PHE A 88 0.54 14.13 -3.39
C PHE A 88 1.07 15.26 -4.28
N ASP A 89 0.96 16.52 -3.84
CA ASP A 89 1.48 17.65 -4.59
C ASP A 89 2.44 18.50 -3.74
N GLU A 90 2.01 19.10 -2.62
CA GLU A 90 2.82 20.04 -1.85
C GLU A 90 4.04 19.35 -1.18
N ILE A 91 3.83 18.20 -0.51
CA ILE A 91 4.94 17.47 0.13
C ILE A 91 6.01 17.06 -0.89
N PRO A 92 5.70 16.35 -1.99
CA PRO A 92 6.72 15.86 -2.91
C PRO A 92 7.38 16.95 -3.76
N ASN A 93 6.72 18.08 -4.00
CA ASN A 93 7.27 19.13 -4.83
C ASN A 93 8.00 20.23 -4.03
N GLN A 94 7.68 20.41 -2.73
CA GLN A 94 8.14 21.59 -1.97
C GLN A 94 8.74 21.24 -0.61
N LEU A 95 8.04 20.44 0.21
CA LEU A 95 8.37 20.26 1.64
C LEU A 95 9.34 19.11 1.90
N LEU A 96 9.21 18.03 1.17
CA LEU A 96 10.07 16.86 1.18
C LEU A 96 10.24 16.35 -0.24
N PRO A 97 11.15 16.94 -1.03
CA PRO A 97 11.27 16.70 -2.45
C PRO A 97 11.35 15.21 -2.81
N PHE A 98 10.55 14.84 -3.81
CA PHE A 98 10.59 13.51 -4.40
C PHE A 98 11.58 13.52 -5.57
N ASP A 99 12.42 12.51 -5.64
CA ASP A 99 13.38 12.36 -6.74
C ASP A 99 12.66 11.76 -7.96
N PHE A 100 12.07 12.65 -8.76
CA PHE A 100 11.35 12.29 -9.97
C PHE A 100 12.28 11.75 -11.05
N GLU A 101 13.56 12.16 -11.06
CA GLU A 101 14.55 11.71 -12.02
C GLU A 101 14.94 10.26 -11.74
N ALA A 102 15.41 9.96 -10.51
CA ALA A 102 15.70 8.58 -10.10
C ALA A 102 14.49 7.65 -10.25
N PHE A 103 13.27 8.16 -9.98
CA PHE A 103 12.06 7.39 -10.19
C PHE A 103 11.77 7.11 -11.67
N ALA A 104 12.03 8.05 -12.55
CA ALA A 104 11.85 7.89 -14.00
C ALA A 104 12.89 6.94 -14.62
N GLU A 105 14.11 6.96 -14.10
CA GLU A 105 15.23 6.11 -14.57
C GLU A 105 15.18 4.67 -14.03
N ARG A 106 14.22 4.35 -13.16
CA ARG A 106 14.08 2.98 -12.60
C ARG A 106 13.93 1.95 -13.72
N THR A 107 14.54 0.80 -13.52
CA THR A 107 14.40 -0.35 -14.41
C THR A 107 13.33 -1.35 -13.92
N GLU A 108 12.91 -1.19 -12.68
CA GLU A 108 11.91 -2.03 -12.06
C GLU A 108 10.50 -1.63 -12.51
N LYS A 109 9.68 -2.62 -12.76
CA LYS A 109 8.27 -2.41 -13.10
C LYS A 109 7.48 -2.12 -11.81
N LEU A 110 6.81 -0.97 -11.75
CA LEU A 110 5.81 -0.67 -10.73
C LEU A 110 4.42 -0.94 -11.26
N VAL A 111 3.63 -1.67 -10.49
CA VAL A 111 2.19 -1.87 -10.72
C VAL A 111 1.40 -1.33 -9.54
N VAL A 112 0.43 -0.48 -9.82
CA VAL A 112 -0.43 0.15 -8.82
C VAL A 112 -1.86 -0.35 -8.99
N GLY A 113 -2.43 -0.96 -7.95
CA GLY A 113 -3.81 -1.41 -7.93
C GLY A 113 -4.76 -0.34 -7.38
N ALA A 114 -5.86 -0.08 -8.07
CA ALA A 114 -6.97 0.75 -7.61
C ALA A 114 -8.30 0.02 -7.82
N THR A 115 -9.39 0.53 -7.26
CA THR A 115 -10.74 -0.02 -7.46
C THR A 115 -11.54 0.87 -8.39
N ASP A 116 -12.03 0.33 -9.50
CA ASP A 116 -12.98 1.00 -10.38
C ASP A 116 -14.35 1.12 -9.68
N CYS A 117 -14.83 2.34 -9.49
CA CYS A 117 -16.09 2.58 -8.76
C CYS A 117 -17.30 2.01 -9.48
N VAL A 118 -17.31 2.02 -10.81
CA VAL A 118 -18.45 1.57 -11.62
C VAL A 118 -18.59 0.06 -11.55
N THR A 119 -17.50 -0.66 -11.81
CA THR A 119 -17.51 -2.13 -11.86
C THR A 119 -17.31 -2.77 -10.49
N GLY A 120 -16.59 -2.11 -9.57
CA GLY A 120 -16.13 -2.65 -8.29
C GLY A 120 -14.93 -3.58 -8.42
N GLU A 121 -14.40 -3.75 -9.63
CA GLU A 121 -13.28 -4.63 -9.93
C GLU A 121 -11.94 -3.91 -9.73
N PRO A 122 -10.85 -4.65 -9.46
CA PRO A 122 -9.52 -4.09 -9.43
C PRO A 122 -9.07 -3.68 -10.83
N VAL A 123 -8.43 -2.53 -10.92
CA VAL A 123 -7.70 -2.08 -12.10
C VAL A 123 -6.26 -1.81 -11.73
N TYR A 124 -5.35 -2.09 -12.66
CA TYR A 124 -3.91 -2.00 -12.43
C TYR A 124 -3.28 -1.09 -13.47
N PHE A 125 -2.36 -0.25 -13.00
CA PHE A 125 -1.61 0.72 -13.78
C PHE A 125 -0.13 0.42 -13.65
N ASP A 126 0.59 0.42 -14.75
CA ASP A 126 2.02 0.02 -14.82
C ASP A 126 2.86 0.94 -15.73
N GLU A 127 2.44 2.17 -15.87
CA GLU A 127 3.16 3.18 -16.66
C GLU A 127 4.53 3.52 -16.07
N TYR A 128 5.50 3.82 -16.94
CA TYR A 128 6.84 4.25 -16.54
C TYR A 128 6.96 5.76 -16.36
N ASP A 129 5.96 6.52 -16.78
CA ASP A 129 5.92 7.98 -16.68
C ASP A 129 5.45 8.48 -15.30
N ARG A 130 5.42 9.82 -15.13
CA ARG A 130 4.97 10.46 -13.91
C ARG A 130 3.47 10.28 -13.64
N ASP A 131 2.68 9.97 -14.65
CA ASP A 131 1.24 9.83 -14.53
C ASP A 131 0.85 8.69 -13.59
N ILE A 132 1.74 7.70 -13.40
CA ILE A 132 1.51 6.64 -12.44
C ILE A 132 1.32 7.16 -11.00
N LEU A 133 1.86 8.33 -10.65
CA LEU A 133 1.65 8.93 -9.33
C LEU A 133 0.18 9.35 -9.11
N THR A 134 -0.56 9.64 -10.19
CA THR A 134 -2.01 9.83 -10.12
C THR A 134 -2.72 8.52 -9.78
N ALA A 135 -2.25 7.39 -10.32
CA ALA A 135 -2.75 6.07 -9.94
C ALA A 135 -2.44 5.74 -8.46
N VAL A 136 -1.25 6.14 -7.95
CA VAL A 136 -0.90 6.00 -6.52
C VAL A 136 -1.84 6.81 -5.63
N ARG A 137 -2.16 8.05 -6.03
CA ARG A 137 -3.16 8.89 -5.37
C ARG A 137 -4.54 8.21 -5.36
N ALA A 138 -4.99 7.70 -6.50
CA ALA A 138 -6.26 6.97 -6.61
C ALA A 138 -6.28 5.72 -5.73
N SER A 139 -5.20 4.93 -5.78
CA SER A 139 -5.00 3.74 -4.94
C SER A 139 -5.08 4.02 -3.43
N SER A 140 -4.81 5.26 -3.02
CA SER A 140 -4.80 5.73 -1.63
C SER A 140 -6.09 6.46 -1.22
N SER A 141 -7.04 6.62 -2.15
CA SER A 141 -8.30 7.35 -1.91
C SER A 141 -9.29 6.48 -1.16
N LEU A 142 -9.18 6.48 0.17
CA LEU A 142 -10.06 5.71 1.06
C LEU A 142 -11.50 6.25 1.05
N PRO A 143 -12.52 5.37 1.00
CA PRO A 143 -13.92 5.79 1.12
C PRO A 143 -14.17 6.63 2.36
N PHE A 144 -14.93 7.70 2.23
CA PHE A 144 -15.20 8.77 3.20
C PHE A 144 -14.03 9.69 3.54
N LEU A 145 -12.80 9.25 3.37
CA LEU A 145 -11.60 9.98 3.83
C LEU A 145 -10.93 10.78 2.72
N ALA A 146 -11.20 10.41 1.48
CA ALA A 146 -10.63 11.03 0.28
C ALA A 146 -11.66 11.02 -0.87
N PRO A 147 -11.48 11.86 -1.90
CA PRO A 147 -12.37 11.94 -3.04
C PRO A 147 -12.20 10.73 -3.98
N VAL A 148 -13.18 10.53 -4.86
CA VAL A 148 -13.01 9.70 -6.06
C VAL A 148 -12.02 10.41 -6.98
N VAL A 149 -11.06 9.66 -7.51
CA VAL A 149 -10.05 10.18 -8.46
C VAL A 149 -10.41 9.71 -9.86
N THR A 150 -10.51 10.64 -10.79
CA THR A 150 -10.66 10.31 -12.22
C THR A 150 -9.28 10.16 -12.85
N TYR A 151 -8.99 8.97 -13.38
CA TYR A 151 -7.74 8.69 -14.07
C TYR A 151 -7.99 7.75 -15.25
N LYS A 152 -7.45 8.09 -16.44
CA LYS A 152 -7.63 7.34 -17.71
C LYS A 152 -9.10 6.96 -17.98
N GLY A 153 -10.00 7.94 -17.76
CA GLY A 153 -11.43 7.76 -18.01
C GLY A 153 -12.18 6.87 -17.01
N LYS A 154 -11.53 6.50 -15.89
CA LYS A 154 -12.13 5.70 -14.82
C LYS A 154 -12.27 6.50 -13.54
N GLU A 155 -13.33 6.24 -12.79
CA GLU A 155 -13.56 6.76 -11.45
C GLU A 155 -13.04 5.75 -10.42
N LEU A 156 -12.02 6.15 -9.66
CA LEU A 156 -11.22 5.23 -8.86
C LEU A 156 -11.25 5.58 -7.37
N LEU A 157 -11.19 4.55 -6.55
CA LEU A 157 -10.95 4.59 -5.11
C LEU A 157 -9.85 3.60 -4.71
N ASP A 158 -9.56 3.54 -3.39
CA ASP A 158 -8.51 2.73 -2.77
C ASP A 158 -8.51 1.28 -3.27
N GLY A 159 -7.35 0.82 -3.75
CA GLY A 159 -7.18 -0.52 -4.30
C GLY A 159 -7.44 -1.64 -3.29
N GLY A 160 -7.26 -1.36 -2.01
CA GLY A 160 -7.56 -2.32 -0.93
C GLY A 160 -9.07 -2.58 -0.73
N ILE A 161 -9.96 -2.06 -1.58
CA ILE A 161 -11.38 -2.43 -1.60
C ILE A 161 -11.54 -3.73 -2.37
N SER A 162 -10.98 -3.82 -3.58
CA SER A 162 -11.15 -4.93 -4.50
C SER A 162 -9.97 -5.89 -4.56
N ASP A 163 -8.72 -5.44 -4.26
CA ASP A 163 -7.56 -6.32 -4.14
C ASP A 163 -6.55 -5.77 -3.12
N PRO A 164 -6.73 -6.05 -1.82
CA PRO A 164 -5.90 -5.47 -0.75
C PRO A 164 -4.46 -6.01 -0.69
N ILE A 165 -4.20 -7.18 -1.26
CA ILE A 165 -2.88 -7.83 -1.34
C ILE A 165 -2.74 -8.44 -2.73
N PRO A 166 -2.18 -7.71 -3.70
CA PRO A 166 -2.31 -8.03 -5.12
C PRO A 166 -1.37 -9.15 -5.61
N ILE A 167 -1.22 -10.21 -4.80
CA ILE A 167 -0.35 -11.35 -5.11
C ILE A 167 -0.82 -12.13 -6.33
N LYS A 168 -2.14 -12.30 -6.51
CA LYS A 168 -2.67 -13.03 -7.67
C LYS A 168 -2.35 -12.31 -8.98
N LYS A 169 -2.36 -10.97 -8.96
CA LYS A 169 -1.95 -10.16 -10.11
C LYS A 169 -0.46 -10.34 -10.41
N ALA A 170 0.41 -10.34 -9.40
CA ALA A 170 1.84 -10.61 -9.60
C ALA A 170 2.09 -11.97 -10.27
N VAL A 171 1.37 -13.01 -9.82
CA VAL A 171 1.44 -14.35 -10.43
C VAL A 171 0.93 -14.35 -11.87
N GLN A 172 -0.18 -13.65 -12.16
CA GLN A 172 -0.73 -13.50 -13.52
C GLN A 172 0.24 -12.76 -14.45
N ASP A 173 1.01 -11.80 -13.93
CA ASP A 173 2.03 -11.08 -14.67
C ASP A 173 3.31 -11.89 -14.89
N GLY A 174 3.36 -13.15 -14.42
CA GLY A 174 4.48 -14.06 -14.63
C GLY A 174 5.44 -14.19 -13.45
N TYR A 175 5.27 -13.39 -12.40
CA TYR A 175 6.13 -13.40 -11.20
C TYR A 175 5.61 -14.42 -10.19
N ARG A 176 6.07 -15.67 -10.32
CA ARG A 176 5.63 -16.78 -9.45
C ARG A 176 6.33 -16.79 -8.10
N LYS A 177 7.56 -16.31 -8.03
CA LYS A 177 8.36 -16.17 -6.81
C LYS A 177 8.15 -14.77 -6.26
N ASN A 178 7.51 -14.62 -5.09
CA ASN A 178 7.15 -13.31 -4.57
C ASN A 178 7.56 -13.12 -3.12
N ILE A 179 8.13 -11.95 -2.81
CA ILE A 179 8.23 -11.44 -1.44
C ILE A 179 6.94 -10.68 -1.14
N VAL A 180 6.23 -11.05 -0.10
CA VAL A 180 4.97 -10.41 0.30
C VAL A 180 5.15 -9.70 1.63
N VAL A 181 4.95 -8.39 1.66
CA VAL A 181 4.99 -7.61 2.91
C VAL A 181 3.57 -7.31 3.36
N LEU A 182 3.21 -7.87 4.53
CA LEU A 182 1.89 -7.72 5.14
C LEU A 182 1.93 -6.69 6.28
N THR A 183 0.80 -6.03 6.50
CA THR A 183 0.59 -5.07 7.59
C THR A 183 -0.27 -5.67 8.71
N ARG A 184 -0.38 -7.00 8.74
CA ARG A 184 -1.08 -7.76 9.78
C ARG A 184 -0.28 -9.00 10.16
N ASN A 185 -0.35 -9.35 11.45
CA ASN A 185 0.28 -10.54 12.01
C ASN A 185 -0.38 -11.84 11.51
N GLU A 186 0.30 -12.93 11.71
CA GLU A 186 -0.21 -14.28 11.42
C GLU A 186 -1.53 -14.55 12.16
N GLY A 187 -2.42 -15.31 11.55
CA GLY A 187 -3.73 -15.66 12.11
C GLY A 187 -4.77 -14.55 12.07
N TYR A 188 -4.40 -13.33 11.62
CA TYR A 188 -5.40 -12.27 11.46
C TYR A 188 -6.46 -12.64 10.43
N ARG A 189 -7.72 -12.34 10.76
CA ARG A 189 -8.86 -12.44 9.82
C ARG A 189 -9.69 -11.17 9.88
N LYS A 190 -10.02 -10.64 8.72
CA LYS A 190 -10.83 -9.43 8.58
C LYS A 190 -12.29 -9.74 8.90
N LYS A 191 -12.92 -8.89 9.69
CA LYS A 191 -14.36 -8.95 9.99
C LYS A 191 -15.15 -8.06 9.02
N LYS A 192 -16.44 -8.39 8.85
CA LYS A 192 -17.37 -7.53 8.11
C LYS A 192 -17.45 -6.14 8.76
N SER A 193 -17.50 -5.10 7.96
CA SER A 193 -17.56 -3.72 8.47
C SER A 193 -18.94 -3.40 9.05
N ASN A 194 -18.98 -2.85 10.25
CA ASN A 194 -20.22 -2.35 10.86
C ASN A 194 -20.74 -1.06 10.19
N MET A 195 -19.89 -0.37 9.42
CA MET A 195 -20.24 0.87 8.71
C MET A 195 -20.71 0.62 7.26
N LEU A 196 -20.93 -0.63 6.88
CA LEU A 196 -21.28 -0.98 5.49
C LEU A 196 -22.54 -0.28 5.00
N TRP A 197 -23.53 -0.09 5.85
CA TRP A 197 -24.77 0.61 5.50
C TRP A 197 -24.55 2.09 5.14
N LEU A 198 -23.63 2.77 5.83
CA LEU A 198 -23.22 4.14 5.52
C LEU A 198 -22.48 4.22 4.18
N LEU A 199 -21.56 3.26 3.95
CA LEU A 199 -20.83 3.15 2.69
C LEU A 199 -21.80 2.95 1.52
N LYS A 200 -22.74 2.03 1.64
CA LYS A 200 -23.79 1.80 0.62
C LYS A 200 -24.64 3.05 0.37
N ARG A 201 -25.01 3.77 1.43
CA ARG A 201 -25.81 5.00 1.28
C ARG A 201 -25.03 6.09 0.54
N LYS A 202 -23.74 6.28 0.86
CA LYS A 202 -22.89 7.30 0.23
C LYS A 202 -22.63 6.98 -1.25
N TYR A 203 -22.31 5.73 -1.53
CA TYR A 203 -21.89 5.27 -2.85
C TYR A 203 -23.00 4.52 -3.61
N ARG A 204 -24.27 4.83 -3.32
CA ARG A 204 -25.44 4.17 -3.91
C ARG A 204 -25.51 4.26 -5.44
N HIS A 205 -24.76 5.16 -6.04
CA HIS A 205 -24.69 5.33 -7.50
C HIS A 205 -23.68 4.37 -8.16
N TYR A 206 -22.87 3.66 -7.34
CA TYR A 206 -21.87 2.72 -7.80
C TYR A 206 -22.18 1.33 -7.26
N ASP A 207 -23.05 0.60 -7.98
CA ASP A 207 -23.45 -0.77 -7.58
C ASP A 207 -22.27 -1.73 -7.48
N GLY A 208 -21.28 -1.60 -8.40
CA GLY A 208 -20.04 -2.38 -8.39
C GLY A 208 -19.27 -2.16 -7.12
N LEU A 209 -18.98 -0.89 -6.80
CA LEU A 209 -18.24 -0.51 -5.58
C LEU A 209 -18.95 -1.00 -4.31
N THR A 210 -20.28 -0.90 -4.23
CA THR A 210 -21.03 -1.36 -3.04
C THR A 210 -20.91 -2.87 -2.87
N ARG A 211 -20.96 -3.66 -3.94
CA ARG A 211 -20.72 -5.11 -3.92
C ARG A 211 -19.28 -5.44 -3.49
N ALA A 212 -18.28 -4.73 -4.01
CA ALA A 212 -16.89 -4.90 -3.62
C ALA A 212 -16.67 -4.63 -2.12
N LEU A 213 -17.25 -3.55 -1.59
CA LEU A 213 -17.19 -3.21 -0.16
C LEU A 213 -17.85 -4.27 0.73
N GLU A 214 -18.95 -4.87 0.29
CA GLU A 214 -19.60 -5.99 1.01
C GLU A 214 -18.73 -7.23 1.09
N ASN A 215 -18.07 -7.57 -0.02
CA ASN A 215 -17.28 -8.80 -0.15
C ASN A 215 -15.82 -8.64 0.29
N ARG A 216 -15.37 -7.42 0.56
CA ARG A 216 -14.00 -7.09 0.91
C ARG A 216 -13.39 -7.98 2.00
N TYR A 217 -14.16 -8.30 3.06
CA TYR A 217 -13.64 -9.12 4.15
C TYR A 217 -13.44 -10.58 3.75
N LYS A 218 -14.30 -11.10 2.88
CA LYS A 218 -14.18 -12.47 2.34
C LYS A 218 -12.95 -12.56 1.45
N LEU A 219 -12.86 -11.70 0.46
CA LEU A 219 -11.73 -11.64 -0.48
C LEU A 219 -10.39 -11.50 0.26
N TYR A 220 -10.33 -10.61 1.26
CA TYR A 220 -9.13 -10.44 2.08
C TYR A 220 -8.72 -11.75 2.78
N ASN A 221 -9.67 -12.44 3.39
CA ASN A 221 -9.41 -13.68 4.11
C ASN A 221 -9.05 -14.85 3.16
N GLU A 222 -9.67 -14.91 1.99
CA GLU A 222 -9.33 -15.87 0.93
C GLU A 222 -7.91 -15.64 0.41
N THR A 223 -7.53 -14.38 0.23
CA THR A 223 -6.15 -14.03 -0.18
C THR A 223 -5.15 -14.40 0.91
N LEU A 224 -5.45 -14.16 2.20
CA LEU A 224 -4.57 -14.62 3.29
C LEU A 224 -4.42 -16.14 3.30
N SER A 225 -5.51 -16.89 3.12
CA SER A 225 -5.43 -18.36 3.06
C SER A 225 -4.60 -18.86 1.87
N TYR A 226 -4.71 -18.18 0.73
CA TYR A 226 -3.84 -18.45 -0.43
C TYR A 226 -2.36 -18.17 -0.10
N ILE A 227 -2.05 -17.02 0.53
CA ILE A 227 -0.70 -16.67 0.95
C ILE A 227 -0.13 -17.71 1.92
N GLU A 228 -0.89 -18.12 2.94
CA GLU A 228 -0.48 -19.13 3.91
C GLU A 228 -0.15 -20.49 3.25
N GLU A 229 -0.91 -20.87 2.23
CA GLU A 229 -0.62 -22.08 1.46
C GLU A 229 0.64 -21.94 0.62
N GLN A 230 0.81 -20.82 -0.11
CA GLN A 230 2.00 -20.58 -0.94
C GLN A 230 3.28 -20.47 -0.09
N GLU A 231 3.18 -19.89 1.10
CA GLU A 231 4.28 -19.81 2.07
C GLU A 231 4.71 -21.20 2.56
N ARG A 232 3.74 -22.07 2.92
CA ARG A 232 4.02 -23.49 3.29
C ARG A 232 4.72 -24.25 2.18
N GLN A 233 4.34 -23.98 0.94
CA GLN A 233 4.95 -24.58 -0.25
C GLN A 233 6.31 -23.95 -0.63
N ARG A 234 6.75 -22.89 0.10
CA ARG A 234 7.96 -22.10 -0.17
C ARG A 234 7.97 -21.40 -1.54
N ASN A 235 6.82 -21.23 -2.17
CA ASN A 235 6.68 -20.47 -3.41
C ASN A 235 6.83 -18.97 -3.19
N ILE A 236 6.54 -18.49 -1.97
CA ILE A 236 6.65 -17.08 -1.58
C ILE A 236 7.40 -16.94 -0.26
N PHE A 237 7.95 -15.75 -0.03
CA PHE A 237 8.53 -15.35 1.25
C PHE A 237 7.67 -14.25 1.86
N VAL A 238 7.19 -14.44 3.09
CA VAL A 238 6.29 -13.49 3.75
C VAL A 238 7.00 -12.78 4.88
N ILE A 239 6.99 -11.43 4.85
CA ILE A 239 7.41 -10.58 5.95
C ILE A 239 6.14 -9.95 6.54
N ARG A 240 5.88 -10.22 7.80
CA ARG A 240 4.69 -9.74 8.52
C ARG A 240 5.01 -9.44 9.98
N PRO A 241 4.27 -8.52 10.63
CA PRO A 241 4.43 -8.29 12.06
C PRO A 241 4.29 -9.58 12.87
N GLN A 242 5.24 -9.86 13.74
CA GLN A 242 5.22 -11.05 14.61
C GLN A 242 4.13 -10.98 15.69
N THR A 243 3.74 -9.75 16.06
CA THR A 243 2.70 -9.49 17.05
C THR A 243 1.59 -8.61 16.47
N PRO A 244 0.35 -8.68 17.00
CA PRO A 244 -0.73 -7.79 16.59
C PRO A 244 -0.35 -6.32 16.72
N LEU A 245 -0.56 -5.55 15.64
CA LEU A 245 -0.26 -4.12 15.65
C LEU A 245 -1.32 -3.35 16.44
N VAL A 246 -0.85 -2.49 17.36
CA VAL A 246 -1.69 -1.55 18.11
C VAL A 246 -2.17 -0.38 17.22
N VAL A 247 -1.46 -0.11 16.13
CA VAL A 247 -1.71 1.00 15.21
C VAL A 247 -2.90 0.73 14.29
N GLY A 248 -3.82 1.70 14.22
CA GLY A 248 -4.95 1.70 13.29
C GLY A 248 -4.56 2.20 11.88
N ARG A 249 -5.59 2.32 11.00
CA ARG A 249 -5.40 2.96 9.67
C ARG A 249 -5.18 4.46 9.78
N ILE A 250 -5.78 5.08 10.80
CA ILE A 250 -5.68 6.49 11.11
C ILE A 250 -5.09 6.55 12.52
N GLU A 251 -3.80 6.77 12.61
CA GLU A 251 -3.05 6.90 13.86
C GLU A 251 -2.29 8.23 13.82
N LYS A 252 -2.25 8.94 14.94
CA LYS A 252 -1.54 10.22 15.09
C LYS A 252 -0.46 10.17 16.15
N ASN A 253 -0.38 9.12 16.93
CA ASN A 253 0.67 9.00 17.93
C ASN A 253 2.01 8.71 17.26
N ARG A 254 2.90 9.73 17.24
CA ARG A 254 4.21 9.67 16.60
C ARG A 254 5.08 8.54 17.14
N GLU A 255 5.08 8.31 18.46
CA GLU A 255 5.90 7.28 19.08
C GLU A 255 5.48 5.88 18.64
N ARG A 256 4.15 5.61 18.58
CA ARG A 256 3.61 4.34 18.10
C ARG A 256 3.95 4.09 16.64
N LEU A 257 3.87 5.13 15.82
CA LEU A 257 4.19 5.06 14.40
C LEU A 257 5.68 4.83 14.17
N ASP A 258 6.53 5.50 14.92
CA ASP A 258 7.98 5.33 14.87
C ASP A 258 8.41 3.93 15.36
N ALA A 259 7.79 3.46 16.45
CA ALA A 259 7.99 2.10 16.93
C ALA A 259 7.59 1.05 15.89
N LEU A 260 6.51 1.29 15.14
CA LEU A 260 6.07 0.41 14.07
C LEU A 260 7.05 0.36 12.90
N TYR A 261 7.60 1.51 12.49
CA TYR A 261 8.67 1.58 11.49
C TYR A 261 9.90 0.77 11.95
N ASN A 262 10.35 1.00 13.18
CA ASN A 262 11.50 0.29 13.74
C ASN A 262 11.25 -1.22 13.85
N GLN A 263 10.01 -1.64 14.13
CA GLN A 263 9.62 -3.04 14.13
C GLN A 263 9.80 -3.66 12.74
N GLY A 264 9.26 -3.01 11.68
CA GLY A 264 9.41 -3.50 10.30
C GLY A 264 10.86 -3.62 9.87
N TYR A 265 11.68 -2.62 10.21
CA TYR A 265 13.12 -2.62 9.92
C TYR A 265 13.84 -3.79 10.60
N LYS A 266 13.66 -3.97 11.92
CA LYS A 266 14.29 -5.05 12.69
C LYS A 266 13.83 -6.45 12.28
N GLU A 267 12.55 -6.60 11.96
CA GLU A 267 12.01 -7.90 11.52
C GLU A 267 12.50 -8.25 10.11
N ALA A 268 12.70 -7.27 9.22
CA ALA A 268 13.36 -7.48 7.93
C ALA A 268 14.84 -7.87 8.12
N GLU A 269 15.57 -7.18 8.99
CA GLU A 269 16.95 -7.49 9.34
C GLU A 269 17.10 -8.93 9.86
N ALA A 270 16.26 -9.33 10.80
CA ALA A 270 16.30 -10.66 11.41
C ALA A 270 16.03 -11.79 10.41
N GLN A 271 15.22 -11.51 9.38
CA GLN A 271 14.83 -12.49 8.36
C GLN A 271 15.71 -12.45 7.10
N PHE A 272 16.62 -11.48 6.98
CA PHE A 272 17.32 -11.22 5.72
C PHE A 272 18.18 -12.38 5.24
N ALA A 273 18.90 -13.07 6.13
CA ALA A 273 19.68 -14.24 5.76
C ALA A 273 18.79 -15.38 5.22
N SER A 274 17.63 -15.61 5.83
CA SER A 274 16.65 -16.59 5.36
C SER A 274 16.04 -16.18 4.00
N LEU A 275 15.77 -14.88 3.82
CA LEU A 275 15.32 -14.32 2.55
C LEU A 275 16.35 -14.52 1.44
N GLN A 276 17.64 -14.23 1.71
CA GLN A 276 18.70 -14.44 0.73
C GLN A 276 18.80 -15.92 0.31
N ASN A 277 18.75 -16.84 1.28
CA ASN A 277 18.75 -18.27 0.98
C ASN A 277 17.56 -18.68 0.11
N TRP A 278 16.36 -18.16 0.43
CA TRP A 278 15.17 -18.43 -0.36
C TRP A 278 15.24 -17.79 -1.77
N LEU A 279 15.84 -16.62 -1.92
CA LEU A 279 16.03 -15.98 -3.24
C LEU A 279 16.97 -16.80 -4.14
N ASN A 280 17.94 -17.50 -3.55
CA ASN A 280 18.94 -18.29 -4.25
C ASN A 280 18.50 -19.76 -4.48
N SER A 281 17.42 -20.21 -3.86
CA SER A 281 16.82 -21.55 -4.10
C SER A 281 15.91 -21.54 -5.32
#